data_fe8fccfca3412b7397e53a6f1508836a
#
_entry.id   fe8fccfca3412b7397e53a6f1508836a
#
_cell.length_a   1.000
_cell.length_b   1.000
_cell.length_c   1.000
_cell.angle_alpha   90.00
_cell.angle_beta   90.00
_cell.angle_gamma   90.00
#
_symmetry.space_group_name_H-M   'P 1'
#
loop_
_entity.id
_entity.type
_entity.pdbx_description
1 polymer ?
#
loop_
_entity_poly.entity_id
_entity_poly.type
_entity_poly.pdbx_seq_one_letter_code
_entity_poly.pdbx_strand_id
1 'polypeptide(L)'
;MQILKLLKKYVIDSEIYVSLMGTFLAIFFMLEQNVFRFPTVILIFITYFSGYLYTKYQNHHLFRKVLIFNMICGIVSLILIILNHNEIRILKWFVIVILGLLYNSYFLENYIRKVPLLKVFYVGFTWALINSWLILPQFHFTIFLISLFFVTALVLPFDIRDMKVDDVVTFPRLIGVENTKYLAYFLIFLSLMISIFYLKTEFAISFALTSILTYILIYFSENSNKDSYFSFWVESLSGLPFAFWLLNWLIN
;
A
#
# COMPACT_ATOMS: atom_id res chain seq x y z
N MET A 1 -3.09 3.61 -29.12
CA MET A 1 -2.56 4.78 -28.39
C MET A 1 -3.63 5.50 -27.55
N GLN A 2 -4.86 5.69 -28.05
CA GLN A 2 -5.96 6.36 -27.34
C GLN A 2 -6.45 5.57 -26.09
N ILE A 3 -6.61 4.25 -26.21
CA ILE A 3 -7.02 3.35 -25.10
C ILE A 3 -6.01 3.39 -23.95
N LEU A 4 -4.71 3.36 -24.23
CA LEU A 4 -3.67 3.45 -23.20
C LEU A 4 -3.68 4.79 -22.44
N LYS A 5 -4.00 5.91 -23.14
CA LYS A 5 -4.17 7.21 -22.49
C LYS A 5 -5.41 7.25 -21.59
N LEU A 6 -6.51 6.62 -22.02
CA LEU A 6 -7.73 6.50 -21.23
C LEU A 6 -7.51 5.61 -20.00
N LEU A 7 -6.87 4.45 -20.14
CA LEU A 7 -6.51 3.58 -19.03
C LEU A 7 -5.61 4.31 -18.03
N LYS A 8 -4.57 5.02 -18.50
CA LYS A 8 -3.74 5.82 -17.60
C LYS A 8 -4.59 6.83 -16.83
N LYS A 9 -5.39 7.64 -17.50
CA LYS A 9 -6.19 8.70 -16.88
C LYS A 9 -7.25 8.19 -15.89
N TYR A 10 -7.97 7.12 -16.24
CA TYR A 10 -9.12 6.65 -15.46
C TYR A 10 -8.79 5.53 -14.47
N VAL A 11 -7.65 4.88 -14.57
CA VAL A 11 -7.25 3.79 -13.68
C VAL A 11 -6.04 4.19 -12.83
N ILE A 12 -4.95 4.62 -13.44
CA ILE A 12 -3.72 4.95 -12.72
C ILE A 12 -3.85 6.32 -12.05
N ASP A 13 -4.15 7.36 -12.84
CA ASP A 13 -4.23 8.74 -12.33
C ASP A 13 -5.45 8.97 -11.41
N SER A 14 -6.39 8.02 -11.32
CA SER A 14 -7.57 8.10 -10.46
C SER A 14 -7.41 7.45 -9.08
N GLU A 15 -6.24 6.95 -8.73
CA GLU A 15 -5.94 6.20 -7.50
C GLU A 15 -6.64 4.83 -7.37
N ILE A 16 -7.39 4.40 -8.40
CA ILE A 16 -8.02 3.08 -8.42
C ILE A 16 -6.95 1.99 -8.44
N TYR A 17 -5.88 2.21 -9.21
CA TYR A 17 -4.84 1.20 -9.41
C TYR A 17 -4.10 0.86 -8.12
N VAL A 18 -3.57 1.86 -7.42
CA VAL A 18 -2.87 1.65 -6.14
C VAL A 18 -3.80 1.03 -5.09
N SER A 19 -5.08 1.42 -5.10
CA SER A 19 -6.10 0.87 -4.18
C SER A 19 -6.38 -0.60 -4.47
N LEU A 20 -6.43 -1.00 -5.75
CA LEU A 20 -6.54 -2.40 -6.17
C LEU A 20 -5.31 -3.21 -5.76
N MET A 21 -4.11 -2.67 -6.01
CA MET A 21 -2.85 -3.34 -5.66
C MET A 21 -2.74 -3.56 -4.15
N GLY A 22 -3.08 -2.57 -3.33
CA GLY A 22 -3.14 -2.72 -1.88
C GLY A 22 -4.21 -3.72 -1.42
N THR A 23 -5.35 -3.74 -2.10
CA THR A 23 -6.41 -4.73 -1.83
C THR A 23 -5.95 -6.14 -2.18
N PHE A 24 -5.21 -6.34 -3.25
CA PHE A 24 -4.64 -7.64 -3.63
C PHE A 24 -3.64 -8.15 -2.59
N LEU A 25 -2.80 -7.27 -2.04
CA LEU A 25 -1.93 -7.65 -0.93
C LEU A 25 -2.73 -8.09 0.30
N ALA A 26 -3.81 -7.39 0.62
CA ALA A 26 -4.70 -7.79 1.71
C ALA A 26 -5.40 -9.14 1.44
N ILE A 27 -5.86 -9.40 0.20
CA ILE A 27 -6.44 -10.68 -0.21
C ILE A 27 -5.41 -11.80 -0.03
N PHE A 28 -4.16 -11.60 -0.43
CA PHE A 28 -3.08 -12.57 -0.27
C PHE A 28 -2.95 -13.02 1.19
N PHE A 29 -2.91 -12.10 2.15
CA PHE A 29 -2.84 -12.44 3.56
C PHE A 29 -4.14 -13.01 4.13
N MET A 30 -5.31 -12.58 3.62
CA MET A 30 -6.59 -13.20 4.01
C MET A 30 -6.67 -14.67 3.58
N LEU A 31 -6.18 -15.00 2.39
CA LEU A 31 -6.15 -16.38 1.89
C LEU A 31 -5.13 -17.22 2.66
N GLU A 32 -3.96 -16.67 2.92
CA GLU A 32 -2.93 -17.33 3.72
C GLU A 32 -3.46 -17.75 5.10
N GLN A 33 -4.24 -16.87 5.75
CA GLN A 33 -4.84 -17.10 7.07
C GLN A 33 -6.22 -17.80 7.01
N ASN A 34 -6.71 -18.20 5.83
CA ASN A 34 -8.03 -18.82 5.61
C ASN A 34 -9.21 -17.98 6.15
N VAL A 35 -9.12 -16.66 6.09
CA VAL A 35 -10.16 -15.72 6.57
C VAL A 35 -10.77 -14.87 5.47
N PHE A 36 -10.70 -15.34 4.22
CA PHE A 36 -11.24 -14.61 3.07
C PHE A 36 -12.74 -14.36 3.21
N ARG A 37 -13.14 -13.09 3.07
CA ARG A 37 -14.55 -12.65 3.06
C ARG A 37 -14.71 -11.52 2.06
N PHE A 38 -15.59 -11.70 1.09
CA PHE A 38 -15.83 -10.72 0.03
C PHE A 38 -16.21 -9.31 0.56
N PRO A 39 -17.09 -9.15 1.57
CA PRO A 39 -17.35 -7.83 2.13
C PRO A 39 -16.13 -7.16 2.76
N THR A 40 -15.18 -7.93 3.29
CA THR A 40 -13.90 -7.39 3.79
C THR A 40 -13.03 -6.86 2.64
N VAL A 41 -13.02 -7.54 1.49
CA VAL A 41 -12.32 -7.07 0.29
C VAL A 41 -12.85 -5.72 -0.16
N ILE A 42 -14.19 -5.57 -0.23
CA ILE A 42 -14.82 -4.29 -0.59
C ILE A 42 -14.47 -3.20 0.43
N LEU A 43 -14.53 -3.51 1.73
CA LEU A 43 -14.15 -2.59 2.81
C LEU A 43 -12.72 -2.08 2.63
N ILE A 44 -11.76 -2.98 2.35
CA ILE A 44 -10.35 -2.62 2.19
C ILE A 44 -10.15 -1.75 0.94
N PHE A 45 -10.76 -2.14 -0.19
CA PHE A 45 -10.70 -1.34 -1.40
C PHE A 45 -11.23 0.09 -1.17
N ILE A 46 -12.40 0.23 -0.56
CA ILE A 46 -12.99 1.54 -0.24
C ILE A 46 -12.07 2.32 0.71
N THR A 47 -11.47 1.66 1.70
CA THR A 47 -10.56 2.30 2.67
C THR A 47 -9.31 2.85 1.99
N TYR A 48 -8.64 2.07 1.14
CA TYR A 48 -7.51 2.55 0.34
C TYR A 48 -7.93 3.67 -0.60
N PHE A 49 -8.99 3.46 -1.38
CA PHE A 49 -9.42 4.40 -2.40
C PHE A 49 -9.80 5.76 -1.81
N SER A 50 -10.59 5.76 -0.73
CA SER A 50 -10.98 7.00 -0.05
C SER A 50 -9.77 7.72 0.57
N GLY A 51 -8.82 6.97 1.16
CA GLY A 51 -7.59 7.54 1.73
C GLY A 51 -6.70 8.18 0.67
N TYR A 52 -6.47 7.50 -0.46
CA TYR A 52 -5.67 8.04 -1.56
C TYR A 52 -6.33 9.25 -2.23
N LEU A 53 -7.64 9.23 -2.45
CA LEU A 53 -8.36 10.39 -2.96
C LEU A 53 -8.26 11.59 -2.01
N TYR A 54 -8.42 11.36 -0.71
CA TYR A 54 -8.27 12.42 0.29
C TYR A 54 -6.90 13.07 0.19
N THR A 55 -5.83 12.27 0.19
CA THR A 55 -4.45 12.74 0.15
C THR A 55 -4.14 13.51 -1.13
N LYS A 56 -4.61 13.02 -2.27
CA LYS A 56 -4.37 13.62 -3.60
C LYS A 56 -5.06 14.96 -3.79
N TYR A 57 -6.32 15.07 -3.35
CA TYR A 57 -7.17 16.22 -3.65
C TYR A 57 -7.21 17.27 -2.53
N GLN A 58 -6.42 17.15 -1.47
CA GLN A 58 -6.46 18.02 -0.30
C GLN A 58 -6.30 19.51 -0.65
N ASN A 59 -5.41 19.85 -1.58
CA ASN A 59 -5.15 21.23 -2.02
C ASN A 59 -5.84 21.57 -3.36
N HIS A 60 -6.83 20.77 -3.78
CA HIS A 60 -7.49 20.92 -5.08
C HIS A 60 -8.90 21.50 -4.92
N HIS A 61 -9.39 22.25 -5.91
CA HIS A 61 -10.75 22.85 -5.89
C HIS A 61 -11.88 21.81 -5.76
N LEU A 62 -11.63 20.55 -6.10
CA LEU A 62 -12.57 19.43 -5.95
C LEU A 62 -12.60 18.84 -4.54
N PHE A 63 -11.81 19.33 -3.60
CA PHE A 63 -11.68 18.76 -2.26
C PHE A 63 -13.03 18.57 -1.53
N ARG A 64 -13.92 19.56 -1.62
CA ARG A 64 -15.27 19.44 -1.02
C ARG A 64 -16.06 18.24 -1.57
N LYS A 65 -15.98 18.00 -2.88
CA LYS A 65 -16.65 16.83 -3.51
C LYS A 65 -16.03 15.52 -3.04
N VAL A 66 -14.70 15.48 -2.92
CA VAL A 66 -13.97 14.32 -2.39
C VAL A 66 -14.33 14.06 -0.92
N LEU A 67 -14.49 15.11 -0.09
CA LEU A 67 -14.95 14.95 1.28
C LEU A 67 -16.35 14.31 1.36
N ILE A 68 -17.30 14.80 0.56
CA ILE A 68 -18.65 14.23 0.50
C ILE A 68 -18.59 12.77 0.06
N PHE A 69 -17.80 12.47 -0.97
CA PHE A 69 -17.60 11.10 -1.44
C PHE A 69 -16.99 10.21 -0.33
N ASN A 70 -15.98 10.68 0.37
CA ASN A 70 -15.34 9.96 1.47
C ASN A 70 -16.30 9.74 2.65
N MET A 71 -17.20 10.68 2.94
CA MET A 71 -18.26 10.47 3.94
C MET A 71 -19.20 9.33 3.52
N ILE A 72 -19.60 9.29 2.25
CA ILE A 72 -20.41 8.18 1.71
C ILE A 72 -19.64 6.86 1.82
N CYS A 73 -18.36 6.84 1.43
CA CYS A 73 -17.49 5.66 1.59
C CYS A 73 -17.40 5.22 3.06
N GLY A 74 -17.31 6.16 3.99
CA GLY A 74 -17.30 5.88 5.43
C GLY A 74 -18.59 5.22 5.90
N ILE A 75 -19.75 5.73 5.48
CA ILE A 75 -21.05 5.14 5.79
C ILE A 75 -21.16 3.72 5.22
N VAL A 76 -20.79 3.53 3.95
CA VAL A 76 -20.78 2.20 3.31
C VAL A 76 -19.86 1.24 4.07
N SER A 77 -18.68 1.69 4.49
CA SER A 77 -17.73 0.89 5.28
C SER A 77 -18.34 0.46 6.62
N LEU A 78 -19.01 1.36 7.34
CA LEU A 78 -19.71 1.04 8.59
C LEU A 78 -20.82 0.01 8.36
N ILE A 79 -21.64 0.19 7.33
CA ILE A 79 -22.71 -0.75 6.97
C ILE A 79 -22.11 -2.14 6.67
N LEU A 80 -21.03 -2.21 5.88
CA LEU A 80 -20.35 -3.47 5.57
C LEU A 80 -19.83 -4.18 6.82
N ILE A 81 -19.29 -3.45 7.80
CA ILE A 81 -18.79 -4.02 9.05
C ILE A 81 -19.95 -4.56 9.90
N ILE A 82 -21.02 -3.79 10.05
CA ILE A 82 -22.20 -4.16 10.85
C ILE A 82 -22.89 -5.39 10.25
N LEU A 83 -23.12 -5.41 8.93
CA LEU A 83 -23.73 -6.55 8.24
C LEU A 83 -22.89 -7.84 8.34
N ASN A 84 -21.60 -7.72 8.58
CA ASN A 84 -20.71 -8.88 8.80
C ASN A 84 -20.60 -9.30 10.28
N HIS A 85 -21.37 -8.72 11.18
CA HIS A 85 -21.35 -9.03 12.64
C HIS A 85 -19.95 -8.98 13.24
N ASN A 86 -19.16 -7.97 12.89
CA ASN A 86 -17.79 -7.82 13.38
C ASN A 86 -17.55 -6.40 13.92
N GLU A 87 -18.22 -6.06 15.00
CA GLU A 87 -18.23 -4.71 15.59
C GLU A 87 -16.85 -4.26 16.07
N ILE A 88 -16.00 -5.19 16.54
CA ILE A 88 -14.60 -4.89 16.91
C ILE A 88 -13.84 -4.31 15.71
N ARG A 89 -14.19 -4.67 14.48
CA ARG A 89 -13.57 -4.13 13.27
C ARG A 89 -13.88 -2.65 13.07
N ILE A 90 -14.97 -2.12 13.62
CA ILE A 90 -15.28 -0.67 13.59
C ILE A 90 -14.14 0.11 14.25
N LEU A 91 -13.73 -0.31 15.46
CA LEU A 91 -12.63 0.34 16.18
C LEU A 91 -11.32 0.26 15.38
N LYS A 92 -10.99 -0.91 14.84
CA LYS A 92 -9.80 -1.11 14.02
C LYS A 92 -9.81 -0.21 12.78
N TRP A 93 -10.93 -0.19 12.06
CA TRP A 93 -11.11 0.64 10.86
C TRP A 93 -11.02 2.13 11.21
N PHE A 94 -11.63 2.55 12.31
CA PHE A 94 -11.56 3.94 12.75
C PHE A 94 -10.12 4.38 13.06
N VAL A 95 -9.32 3.54 13.68
CA VAL A 95 -7.88 3.81 13.90
C VAL A 95 -7.15 3.98 12.56
N ILE A 96 -7.41 3.13 11.56
CA ILE A 96 -6.81 3.26 10.22
C ILE A 96 -7.22 4.57 9.55
N VAL A 97 -8.50 4.96 9.66
CA VAL A 97 -8.99 6.25 9.14
C VAL A 97 -8.27 7.42 9.81
N ILE A 98 -8.12 7.39 11.14
CA ILE A 98 -7.35 8.42 11.87
C ILE A 98 -5.91 8.48 11.36
N LEU A 99 -5.24 7.34 11.20
CA LEU A 99 -3.87 7.32 10.65
C LEU A 99 -3.84 7.92 9.24
N GLY A 100 -4.80 7.59 8.37
CA GLY A 100 -4.89 8.21 7.04
C GLY A 100 -5.07 9.73 7.09
N LEU A 101 -5.91 10.23 8.00
CA LEU A 101 -6.13 11.65 8.20
C LEU A 101 -4.88 12.35 8.80
N LEU A 102 -4.18 11.71 9.73
CA LEU A 102 -2.95 12.25 10.33
C LEU A 102 -1.82 12.42 9.31
N TYR A 103 -1.76 11.54 8.30
CA TYR A 103 -0.69 11.57 7.29
C TYR A 103 -0.67 12.87 6.50
N ASN A 104 -1.81 13.40 6.10
CA ASN A 104 -1.89 14.55 5.19
C ASN A 104 -3.07 15.48 5.50
N SER A 105 -3.40 15.72 6.77
CA SER A 105 -4.38 16.77 7.12
C SER A 105 -3.72 18.11 7.23
N TYR A 106 -4.41 19.16 6.78
CA TYR A 106 -3.95 20.55 6.80
C TYR A 106 -3.37 21.00 8.15
N PHE A 107 -3.91 20.43 9.24
CA PHE A 107 -3.45 20.72 10.61
C PHE A 107 -2.29 19.83 11.08
N LEU A 108 -2.10 18.65 10.46
CA LEU A 108 -1.27 17.59 10.99
C LEU A 108 -0.12 17.18 10.05
N GLU A 109 -0.09 17.70 8.82
CA GLU A 109 0.99 17.41 7.86
C GLU A 109 2.39 17.73 8.41
N ASN A 110 2.48 18.74 9.30
CA ASN A 110 3.73 19.14 9.93
C ASN A 110 4.30 18.06 10.87
N TYR A 111 3.46 17.18 11.41
CA TYR A 111 3.86 16.17 12.38
C TYR A 111 4.29 14.84 11.74
N ILE A 112 3.86 14.55 10.51
CA ILE A 112 4.16 13.28 9.85
C ILE A 112 4.77 13.50 8.47
N ARG A 113 4.04 14.10 7.56
CA ARG A 113 4.48 14.28 6.16
C ARG A 113 5.71 15.17 6.04
N LYS A 114 5.79 16.24 6.85
CA LYS A 114 6.92 17.17 6.87
C LYS A 114 8.06 16.74 7.77
N VAL A 115 7.91 15.65 8.55
CA VAL A 115 9.02 15.12 9.33
C VAL A 115 9.93 14.32 8.40
N PRO A 116 11.22 14.68 8.33
CA PRO A 116 12.17 13.98 7.47
C PRO A 116 12.14 12.47 7.71
N LEU A 117 12.16 11.69 6.63
CA LEU A 117 12.22 10.23 6.61
C LEU A 117 10.99 9.50 7.20
N LEU A 118 10.16 10.17 8.01
CA LEU A 118 9.04 9.51 8.70
C LEU A 118 7.96 9.03 7.73
N LYS A 119 7.71 9.75 6.61
CA LYS A 119 6.63 9.44 5.66
C LYS A 119 6.71 8.00 5.13
N VAL A 120 7.92 7.51 4.85
CA VAL A 120 8.15 6.16 4.29
C VAL A 120 7.72 5.08 5.27
N PHE A 121 8.19 5.17 6.50
CA PHE A 121 7.82 4.23 7.57
C PHE A 121 6.35 4.35 7.95
N TYR A 122 5.78 5.54 7.90
CA TYR A 122 4.38 5.76 8.21
C TYR A 122 3.44 5.06 7.23
N VAL A 123 3.73 5.15 5.93
CA VAL A 123 2.97 4.44 4.89
C VAL A 123 3.11 2.93 5.11
N GLY A 124 4.35 2.42 5.28
CA GLY A 124 4.59 1.01 5.57
C GLY A 124 3.84 0.52 6.81
N PHE A 125 3.86 1.30 7.89
CA PHE A 125 3.16 1.00 9.14
C PHE A 125 1.64 0.94 8.96
N THR A 126 1.04 1.91 8.27
CA THR A 126 -0.40 1.95 8.04
C THR A 126 -0.87 0.75 7.21
N TRP A 127 -0.15 0.42 6.14
CA TRP A 127 -0.45 -0.77 5.33
C TRP A 127 -0.25 -2.06 6.12
N ALA A 128 0.80 -2.14 6.95
CA ALA A 128 1.04 -3.30 7.81
C ALA A 128 -0.10 -3.51 8.81
N LEU A 129 -0.66 -2.44 9.39
CA LEU A 129 -1.83 -2.54 10.25
C LEU A 129 -3.09 -3.00 9.50
N ILE A 130 -3.30 -2.55 8.26
CA ILE A 130 -4.40 -3.05 7.43
C ILE A 130 -4.25 -4.56 7.24
N ASN A 131 -3.08 -5.03 6.82
CA ASN A 131 -2.82 -6.43 6.47
C ASN A 131 -2.74 -7.39 7.68
N SER A 132 -2.38 -6.90 8.87
CA SER A 132 -2.15 -7.74 10.04
C SER A 132 -3.21 -7.61 11.14
N TRP A 133 -4.00 -6.55 11.12
CA TRP A 133 -4.94 -6.24 12.19
C TRP A 133 -6.36 -5.97 11.71
N LEU A 134 -6.53 -5.12 10.67
CA LEU A 134 -7.87 -4.76 10.20
C LEU A 134 -8.57 -5.95 9.53
N ILE A 135 -7.85 -6.71 8.68
CA ILE A 135 -8.43 -7.86 7.95
C ILE A 135 -8.53 -9.11 8.81
N LEU A 136 -7.71 -9.25 9.86
CA LEU A 136 -7.62 -10.45 10.68
C LEU A 136 -8.42 -10.32 11.99
N PRO A 137 -8.91 -11.43 12.54
CA PRO A 137 -9.62 -11.42 13.84
C PRO A 137 -8.75 -10.88 14.97
N GLN A 138 -7.49 -11.33 15.02
CA GLN A 138 -6.47 -10.90 15.99
C GLN A 138 -5.29 -10.28 15.27
N PHE A 139 -4.50 -9.48 15.99
CA PHE A 139 -3.26 -8.91 15.46
C PHE A 139 -2.24 -10.02 15.19
N HIS A 140 -1.71 -10.05 13.98
CA HIS A 140 -0.73 -11.07 13.54
C HIS A 140 0.64 -10.42 13.31
N PHE A 141 1.51 -10.53 14.31
CA PHE A 141 2.80 -9.84 14.32
C PHE A 141 3.71 -10.18 13.13
N THR A 142 3.72 -11.44 12.71
CA THR A 142 4.54 -11.87 11.55
C THR A 142 4.09 -11.21 10.25
N ILE A 143 2.77 -11.19 9.96
CA ILE A 143 2.22 -10.51 8.78
C ILE A 143 2.47 -9.00 8.87
N PHE A 144 2.41 -8.44 10.09
CA PHE A 144 2.76 -7.04 10.32
C PHE A 144 4.20 -6.75 9.87
N LEU A 145 5.17 -7.54 10.30
CA LEU A 145 6.58 -7.34 9.93
C LEU A 145 6.82 -7.55 8.43
N ILE A 146 6.25 -8.61 7.83
CA ILE A 146 6.35 -8.85 6.39
C ILE A 146 5.83 -7.62 5.62
N SER A 147 4.61 -7.16 5.94
CA SER A 147 4.00 -6.02 5.28
C SER A 147 4.75 -4.72 5.53
N LEU A 148 5.20 -4.48 6.77
CA LEU A 148 5.95 -3.28 7.14
C LEU A 148 7.22 -3.14 6.32
N PHE A 149 8.06 -4.18 6.28
CA PHE A 149 9.32 -4.13 5.54
C PHE A 149 9.09 -4.08 4.04
N PHE A 150 8.17 -4.89 3.51
CA PHE A 150 7.85 -4.93 2.09
C PHE A 150 7.33 -3.59 1.58
N VAL A 151 6.29 -3.05 2.20
CA VAL A 151 5.68 -1.78 1.76
C VAL A 151 6.62 -0.61 1.96
N THR A 152 7.35 -0.55 3.09
CA THR A 152 8.39 0.48 3.31
C THR A 152 9.41 0.47 2.18
N ALA A 153 9.87 -0.72 1.76
CA ALA A 153 10.80 -0.86 0.64
C ALA A 153 10.19 -0.37 -0.69
N LEU A 154 8.89 -0.63 -0.93
CA LEU A 154 8.20 -0.16 -2.14
C LEU A 154 8.00 1.37 -2.19
N VAL A 155 7.98 2.05 -1.04
CA VAL A 155 7.84 3.51 -0.99
C VAL A 155 9.16 4.22 -1.34
N LEU A 156 10.32 3.62 -1.07
CA LEU A 156 11.63 4.24 -1.31
C LEU A 156 11.88 4.63 -2.79
N PRO A 157 11.51 3.83 -3.81
CA PRO A 157 11.55 4.27 -5.21
C PRO A 157 10.78 5.56 -5.49
N PHE A 158 9.63 5.78 -4.84
CA PHE A 158 8.88 7.03 -5.01
C PHE A 158 9.64 8.23 -4.41
N ASP A 159 10.37 8.03 -3.31
CA ASP A 159 11.27 9.05 -2.78
C ASP A 159 12.42 9.39 -3.77
N ILE A 160 12.92 8.39 -4.53
CA ILE A 160 13.90 8.63 -5.59
C ILE A 160 13.29 9.46 -6.72
N ARG A 161 12.06 9.15 -7.14
CA ARG A 161 11.32 9.95 -8.12
C ARG A 161 11.17 11.40 -7.69
N ASP A 162 10.71 11.58 -6.45
CA ASP A 162 10.25 12.88 -5.93
C ASP A 162 11.39 13.70 -5.29
N MET A 163 12.63 13.20 -5.27
CA MET A 163 13.76 13.80 -4.58
C MET A 163 14.04 15.28 -4.95
N LYS A 164 13.66 15.72 -6.16
CA LYS A 164 13.86 17.11 -6.61
C LYS A 164 12.67 18.02 -6.32
N VAL A 165 11.49 17.44 -6.11
CA VAL A 165 10.22 18.18 -6.00
C VAL A 165 9.72 18.26 -4.56
N ASP A 166 10.04 17.27 -3.74
CA ASP A 166 9.63 17.21 -2.34
C ASP A 166 10.25 18.35 -1.53
N ASP A 167 9.44 19.04 -0.73
CA ASP A 167 9.89 20.11 0.18
C ASP A 167 10.63 19.56 1.42
N VAL A 168 10.49 18.25 1.68
CA VAL A 168 11.04 17.58 2.86
C VAL A 168 12.26 16.74 2.49
N VAL A 169 13.22 16.62 3.40
CA VAL A 169 14.39 15.78 3.21
C VAL A 169 13.97 14.31 3.13
N THR A 170 14.25 13.68 1.98
CA THR A 170 13.98 12.27 1.70
C THR A 170 15.26 11.43 1.83
N PHE A 171 15.12 10.10 1.91
CA PHE A 171 16.28 9.18 1.96
C PHE A 171 17.30 9.46 0.84
N PRO A 172 16.91 9.55 -0.46
CA PRO A 172 17.88 9.79 -1.52
C PRO A 172 18.59 11.15 -1.43
N ARG A 173 17.96 12.16 -0.79
CA ARG A 173 18.66 13.43 -0.50
C ARG A 173 19.66 13.32 0.64
N LEU A 174 19.40 12.46 1.64
CA LEU A 174 20.24 12.32 2.82
C LEU A 174 21.43 11.39 2.59
N ILE A 175 21.18 10.21 2.03
CA ILE A 175 22.18 9.12 1.91
C ILE A 175 22.57 8.81 0.47
N GLY A 176 21.96 9.49 -0.51
CA GLY A 176 22.14 9.23 -1.94
C GLY A 176 21.21 8.13 -2.48
N VAL A 177 21.04 8.11 -3.80
CA VAL A 177 20.13 7.19 -4.49
C VAL A 177 20.57 5.73 -4.27
N GLU A 178 21.85 5.41 -4.43
CA GLU A 178 22.34 4.04 -4.33
C GLU A 178 22.19 3.47 -2.90
N ASN A 179 22.50 4.25 -1.85
CA ASN A 179 22.29 3.79 -0.49
C ASN A 179 20.80 3.63 -0.16
N THR A 180 19.93 4.42 -0.78
CA THR A 180 18.47 4.26 -0.66
C THR A 180 18.01 2.95 -1.29
N LYS A 181 18.57 2.54 -2.43
CA LYS A 181 18.32 1.23 -3.04
C LYS A 181 18.82 0.10 -2.13
N TYR A 182 20.03 0.22 -1.56
CA TYR A 182 20.54 -0.78 -0.60
C TYR A 182 19.64 -0.92 0.64
N LEU A 183 19.13 0.18 1.17
CA LEU A 183 18.15 0.14 2.26
C LEU A 183 16.88 -0.62 1.82
N ALA A 184 16.35 -0.34 0.63
CA ALA A 184 15.19 -1.05 0.10
C ALA A 184 15.47 -2.55 -0.07
N TYR A 185 16.63 -2.93 -0.61
CA TYR A 185 17.05 -4.33 -0.72
C TYR A 185 17.11 -5.03 0.63
N PHE A 186 17.67 -4.37 1.64
CA PHE A 186 17.73 -4.92 2.99
C PHE A 186 16.34 -5.16 3.58
N LEU A 187 15.41 -4.22 3.40
CA LEU A 187 14.02 -4.38 3.86
C LEU A 187 13.31 -5.52 3.13
N ILE A 188 13.47 -5.65 1.80
CA ILE A 188 12.91 -6.78 1.05
C ILE A 188 13.51 -8.09 1.53
N PHE A 189 14.82 -8.14 1.77
CA PHE A 189 15.47 -9.34 2.30
C PHE A 189 14.89 -9.75 3.66
N LEU A 190 14.69 -8.81 4.59
CA LEU A 190 14.06 -9.11 5.87
C LEU A 190 12.63 -9.63 5.71
N SER A 191 11.84 -8.97 4.86
CA SER A 191 10.46 -9.40 4.56
C SER A 191 10.42 -10.81 3.95
N LEU A 192 11.32 -11.09 2.99
CA LEU A 192 11.45 -12.39 2.35
C LEU A 192 11.85 -13.48 3.35
N MET A 193 12.85 -13.22 4.19
CA MET A 193 13.28 -14.19 5.20
C MET A 193 12.12 -14.55 6.14
N ILE A 194 11.42 -13.56 6.66
CA ILE A 194 10.27 -13.83 7.52
C ILE A 194 9.19 -14.62 6.76
N SER A 195 8.92 -14.28 5.49
CA SER A 195 7.91 -14.99 4.70
C SER A 195 8.23 -16.46 4.47
N ILE A 196 9.50 -16.80 4.20
CA ILE A 196 9.96 -18.19 3.98
C ILE A 196 9.77 -19.04 5.24
N PHE A 197 10.02 -18.48 6.43
CA PHE A 197 9.92 -19.24 7.67
C PHE A 197 8.50 -19.36 8.23
N TYR A 198 7.60 -18.43 7.89
CA TYR A 198 6.32 -18.33 8.59
C TYR A 198 5.08 -18.45 7.69
N LEU A 199 5.17 -18.19 6.39
CA LEU A 199 4.04 -18.39 5.49
C LEU A 199 3.98 -19.83 5.01
N LYS A 200 2.78 -20.29 4.62
CA LYS A 200 2.60 -21.57 3.93
C LYS A 200 3.42 -21.57 2.64
N THR A 201 3.94 -22.73 2.25
CA THR A 201 4.91 -22.89 1.15
C THR A 201 4.47 -22.20 -0.15
N GLU A 202 3.21 -22.36 -0.56
CA GLU A 202 2.67 -21.74 -1.79
C GLU A 202 2.67 -20.21 -1.72
N PHE A 203 2.38 -19.64 -0.54
CA PHE A 203 2.42 -18.18 -0.31
C PHE A 203 3.86 -17.67 -0.22
N ALA A 204 4.74 -18.43 0.43
CA ALA A 204 6.16 -18.09 0.51
C ALA A 204 6.82 -18.05 -0.87
N ILE A 205 6.51 -19.03 -1.75
CA ILE A 205 7.01 -19.07 -3.13
C ILE A 205 6.50 -17.84 -3.91
N SER A 206 5.21 -17.53 -3.83
CA SER A 206 4.60 -16.39 -4.51
C SER A 206 5.21 -15.06 -4.05
N PHE A 207 5.47 -14.94 -2.74
CA PHE A 207 6.15 -13.77 -2.18
C PHE A 207 7.62 -13.69 -2.58
N ALA A 208 8.32 -14.82 -2.69
CA ALA A 208 9.71 -14.88 -3.16
C ALA A 208 9.85 -14.43 -4.62
N LEU A 209 8.94 -14.89 -5.51
CA LEU A 209 8.90 -14.43 -6.90
C LEU A 209 8.65 -12.92 -6.99
N THR A 210 7.73 -12.41 -6.17
CA THR A 210 7.49 -10.97 -6.08
C THR A 210 8.75 -10.21 -5.60
N SER A 211 9.44 -10.75 -4.59
CA SER A 211 10.66 -10.13 -4.05
C SER A 211 11.75 -10.04 -5.11
N ILE A 212 11.94 -11.06 -5.94
CA ILE A 212 12.91 -11.03 -7.06
C ILE A 212 12.56 -9.89 -8.03
N LEU A 213 11.30 -9.76 -8.45
CA LEU A 213 10.89 -8.68 -9.33
C LEU A 213 11.03 -7.30 -8.64
N THR A 214 10.80 -7.24 -7.35
CA THR A 214 11.00 -6.02 -6.56
C THR A 214 12.47 -5.59 -6.57
N TYR A 215 13.42 -6.51 -6.38
CA TYR A 215 14.85 -6.23 -6.50
C TYR A 215 15.19 -5.66 -7.87
N ILE A 216 14.68 -6.27 -8.96
CA ILE A 216 14.93 -5.83 -10.33
C ILE A 216 14.40 -4.41 -10.55
N LEU A 217 13.15 -4.12 -10.15
CA LEU A 217 12.56 -2.81 -10.35
C LEU A 217 13.23 -1.73 -9.47
N ILE A 218 13.63 -2.04 -8.23
CA ILE A 218 14.39 -1.10 -7.40
C ILE A 218 15.76 -0.80 -8.04
N TYR A 219 16.43 -1.80 -8.60
CA TYR A 219 17.71 -1.60 -9.29
C TYR A 219 17.61 -0.55 -10.40
N PHE A 220 16.57 -0.62 -11.23
CA PHE A 220 16.33 0.32 -12.33
C PHE A 220 15.63 1.63 -11.92
N SER A 221 15.35 1.84 -10.64
CA SER A 221 14.71 3.07 -10.17
C SER A 221 15.68 4.25 -10.19
N GLU A 222 15.36 5.26 -10.99
CA GLU A 222 16.11 6.50 -11.13
C GLU A 222 15.17 7.70 -11.21
N ASN A 223 15.64 8.87 -10.78
CA ASN A 223 14.86 10.11 -10.89
C ASN A 223 14.51 10.51 -12.33
N SER A 224 15.26 10.00 -13.30
CA SER A 224 15.03 10.22 -14.74
C SER A 224 13.89 9.36 -15.31
N ASN A 225 13.42 8.35 -14.59
CA ASN A 225 12.39 7.45 -15.08
C ASN A 225 11.05 8.18 -15.25
N LYS A 226 10.26 7.74 -16.24
CA LYS A 226 8.90 8.27 -16.47
C LYS A 226 7.99 7.95 -15.28
N ASP A 227 7.01 8.82 -15.00
CA ASP A 227 6.02 8.58 -13.96
C ASP A 227 5.35 7.21 -14.06
N SER A 228 5.09 6.72 -15.28
CA SER A 228 4.49 5.40 -15.50
C SER A 228 5.37 4.24 -15.01
N TYR A 229 6.67 4.43 -14.84
CA TYR A 229 7.53 3.43 -14.21
C TYR A 229 7.15 3.21 -12.75
N PHE A 230 6.93 4.28 -12.02
CA PHE A 230 6.57 4.23 -10.60
C PHE A 230 5.10 3.90 -10.40
N SER A 231 4.21 4.65 -11.06
CA SER A 231 2.76 4.55 -10.87
C SER A 231 2.12 3.30 -11.50
N PHE A 232 2.85 2.53 -12.29
CA PHE A 232 2.37 1.24 -12.81
C PHE A 232 3.28 0.09 -12.39
N TRP A 233 4.57 0.07 -12.79
CA TRP A 233 5.43 -1.08 -12.53
C TRP A 233 5.76 -1.25 -11.05
N VAL A 234 6.19 -0.18 -10.36
CA VAL A 234 6.53 -0.26 -8.93
C VAL A 234 5.28 -0.50 -8.07
N GLU A 235 4.17 0.19 -8.37
CA GLU A 235 2.91 -0.04 -7.66
C GLU A 235 2.35 -1.45 -7.85
N SER A 236 2.50 -2.05 -9.05
CA SER A 236 2.08 -3.44 -9.31
C SER A 236 2.67 -4.42 -8.31
N LEU A 237 3.89 -4.18 -7.84
CA LEU A 237 4.60 -5.09 -6.94
C LEU A 237 3.80 -5.42 -5.68
N SER A 238 3.01 -4.49 -5.17
CA SER A 238 2.20 -4.76 -3.98
C SER A 238 1.07 -5.76 -4.23
N GLY A 239 0.56 -5.86 -5.46
CA GLY A 239 -0.47 -6.83 -5.84
C GLY A 239 0.06 -8.18 -6.35
N LEU A 240 1.35 -8.26 -6.72
CA LEU A 240 1.93 -9.45 -7.32
C LEU A 240 1.94 -10.69 -6.42
N PRO A 241 2.10 -10.62 -5.08
CA PRO A 241 2.01 -11.81 -4.25
C PRO A 241 0.72 -12.58 -4.46
N PHE A 242 -0.42 -11.88 -4.54
CA PHE A 242 -1.71 -12.49 -4.85
C PHE A 242 -1.78 -13.02 -6.29
N ALA A 243 -1.26 -12.27 -7.26
CA ALA A 243 -1.29 -12.68 -8.67
C ALA A 243 -0.49 -13.98 -8.89
N PHE A 244 0.71 -14.10 -8.32
CA PHE A 244 1.51 -15.31 -8.41
C PHE A 244 0.88 -16.50 -7.66
N TRP A 245 0.29 -16.24 -6.48
CA TRP A 245 -0.44 -17.28 -5.78
C TRP A 245 -1.63 -17.79 -6.61
N LEU A 246 -2.41 -16.89 -7.21
CA LEU A 246 -3.55 -17.24 -8.05
C LEU A 246 -3.12 -18.05 -9.29
N LEU A 247 -2.03 -17.65 -9.95
CA LEU A 247 -1.47 -18.40 -11.08
C LEU A 247 -1.03 -19.81 -10.66
N ASN A 248 -0.35 -19.93 -9.52
CA ASN A 248 0.05 -21.24 -8.99
C ASN A 248 -1.17 -22.12 -8.67
N TRP A 249 -2.22 -21.54 -8.08
CA TRP A 249 -3.46 -22.25 -7.77
C TRP A 249 -4.23 -22.70 -9.03
N LEU A 250 -4.19 -21.92 -10.12
CA LEU A 250 -4.85 -22.28 -11.39
C LEU A 250 -4.12 -23.40 -12.16
N ILE A 251 -2.82 -23.58 -11.92
CA ILE A 251 -1.99 -24.58 -12.61
C ILE A 251 -2.02 -25.93 -11.89
N ASN A 252 -2.20 -25.94 -10.57
CA ASN A 252 -2.28 -27.14 -9.72
C ASN A 252 -3.72 -27.57 -9.48
#